data_4a4a0c6002bb671e86f152ad79e5b8dc
#
_entry.id   4a4a0c6002bb671e86f152ad79e5b8dc
#
_cell.length_a   1.000
_cell.length_b   1.000
_cell.length_c   1.000
_cell.angle_alpha   90.00
_cell.angle_beta   90.00
_cell.angle_gamma   90.00
#
_symmetry.space_group_name_H-M   'P 1'
#
loop_
_entity.id
_entity.type
_entity.pdbx_description
1 polymer ?
#
loop_
_entity_poly.entity_id
_entity_poly.type
_entity_poly.pdbx_seq_one_letter_code
_entity_poly.pdbx_strand_id
1 'polypeptide(L)'
;MFKQKQWLAVVRGNHWVVAKVARRKLKLDILHLSEFRIEPESEVELNSQEQLGEKELSTKESGQEEQGLNSGKKSDSLKAWLHKNHVPLKNLRLAVSCPGVITRMITLPLMAYQDLNKLLTAQVEQYFTLNISDYVVDYRVLDRFVEGGDIRQRVLLAALPKYQWERLWSEWEEIGFKPKVVDLAADGLARLYSQLTLKGKSHKNTADLEAPLDIAIVELSADRAEFILLEQGVFFLYSDLEVSLESLDQVRVTVNGKGLGNEQSEEYGDADLQTAKLHAWAKTEVAATLENVLQALSEFFGFFAARHFGKSIDRIYITGDYSDLPFIQEIFQSNLEVFTQVGFPNAWRPRFSKSISILQKNGMKYGSLYGLALREG
;
A
#
# COMPACT_ATOMS: atom_id res chain seq x y z
N MET A 1 -28.98 -12.55 6.13
CA MET A 1 -27.92 -11.71 6.67
C MET A 1 -27.58 -10.66 5.61
N PHE A 2 -27.92 -9.40 5.87
CA PHE A 2 -27.75 -8.31 4.91
C PHE A 2 -26.27 -8.03 4.65
N LYS A 3 -25.88 -7.75 3.39
CA LYS A 3 -24.55 -7.28 3.04
C LYS A 3 -24.38 -5.86 3.59
N GLN A 4 -23.39 -5.66 4.44
CA GLN A 4 -23.05 -4.32 4.91
C GLN A 4 -22.38 -3.56 3.75
N LYS A 5 -23.01 -2.47 3.30
CA LYS A 5 -22.44 -1.56 2.30
C LYS A 5 -21.70 -0.42 3.01
N GLN A 6 -20.49 -0.11 2.56
CA GLN A 6 -19.69 0.95 3.13
C GLN A 6 -18.89 1.69 2.04
N TRP A 7 -18.64 2.97 2.25
CA TRP A 7 -17.71 3.74 1.48
C TRP A 7 -16.33 3.69 2.12
N LEU A 8 -15.33 3.50 1.28
CA LEU A 8 -13.93 3.37 1.66
C LEU A 8 -13.09 4.28 0.79
N ALA A 9 -12.02 4.83 1.34
CA ALA A 9 -11.00 5.53 0.59
C ALA A 9 -9.60 5.05 1.00
N VAL A 10 -8.66 5.09 0.07
CA VAL A 10 -7.23 4.94 0.33
C VAL A 10 -6.54 6.14 -0.27
N VAL A 11 -5.66 6.76 0.50
CA VAL A 11 -4.87 7.93 0.09
C VAL A 11 -3.39 7.58 0.20
N ARG A 12 -2.69 7.74 -0.93
CA ARG A 12 -1.24 7.57 -1.05
C ARG A 12 -0.66 8.83 -1.70
N GLY A 13 -0.07 9.71 -0.91
CA GLY A 13 0.37 11.00 -1.42
C GLY A 13 -0.76 11.73 -2.16
N ASN A 14 -0.55 11.99 -3.44
CA ASN A 14 -1.51 12.67 -4.32
C ASN A 14 -2.54 11.72 -4.99
N HIS A 15 -2.50 10.42 -4.70
CA HIS A 15 -3.38 9.43 -5.31
C HIS A 15 -4.50 9.00 -4.35
N TRP A 16 -5.74 9.21 -4.77
CA TRP A 16 -6.96 8.82 -4.07
C TRP A 16 -7.64 7.67 -4.79
N VAL A 17 -7.96 6.64 -4.04
CA VAL A 17 -8.81 5.54 -4.52
C VAL A 17 -10.04 5.48 -3.62
N VAL A 18 -11.23 5.59 -4.20
CA VAL A 18 -12.48 5.47 -3.46
C VAL A 18 -13.32 4.31 -4.00
N ALA A 19 -13.98 3.60 -3.11
CA ALA A 19 -14.87 2.52 -3.50
C ALA A 19 -16.09 2.43 -2.59
N LYS A 20 -17.20 1.96 -3.17
CA LYS A 20 -18.36 1.46 -2.44
C LYS A 20 -18.32 -0.05 -2.43
N VAL A 21 -18.20 -0.64 -1.26
CA VAL A 21 -18.00 -2.09 -1.10
C VAL A 21 -19.15 -2.69 -0.32
N ALA A 22 -19.63 -3.86 -0.77
CA ALA A 22 -20.53 -4.70 0.01
C ALA A 22 -19.76 -5.93 0.49
N ARG A 23 -19.73 -6.14 1.82
CA ARG A 23 -18.97 -7.20 2.47
C ARG A 23 -19.87 -8.31 3.01
N ARG A 24 -19.45 -9.57 2.78
CA ARG A 24 -19.94 -10.74 3.50
C ARG A 24 -18.78 -11.69 3.81
N LYS A 25 -18.28 -11.67 5.05
CA LYS A 25 -17.04 -12.37 5.45
C LYS A 25 -15.86 -11.91 4.56
N LEU A 26 -15.19 -12.83 3.87
CA LEU A 26 -14.10 -12.55 2.92
C LEU A 26 -14.58 -12.28 1.48
N LYS A 27 -15.89 -12.36 1.21
CA LYS A 27 -16.43 -12.03 -0.11
C LYS A 27 -16.70 -10.53 -0.17
N LEU A 28 -16.00 -9.85 -1.07
CA LEU A 28 -16.15 -8.43 -1.32
C LEU A 28 -16.76 -8.22 -2.71
N ASP A 29 -17.85 -7.46 -2.76
CA ASP A 29 -18.44 -7.01 -4.02
C ASP A 29 -18.14 -5.50 -4.14
N ILE A 30 -17.34 -5.13 -5.12
CA ILE A 30 -17.00 -3.74 -5.42
C ILE A 30 -18.12 -3.17 -6.28
N LEU A 31 -18.91 -2.28 -5.71
CA LEU A 31 -20.10 -1.69 -6.34
C LEU A 31 -19.79 -0.41 -7.12
N HIS A 32 -18.79 0.35 -6.66
CA HIS A 32 -18.25 1.55 -7.26
C HIS A 32 -16.76 1.58 -7.00
N LEU A 33 -15.97 2.09 -7.95
CA LEU A 33 -14.53 2.28 -7.83
C LEU A 33 -14.16 3.47 -8.70
N SER A 34 -13.44 4.42 -8.12
CA SER A 34 -12.91 5.60 -8.82
C SER A 34 -11.55 5.97 -8.26
N GLU A 35 -10.72 6.49 -9.13
CA GLU A 35 -9.37 6.94 -8.80
C GLU A 35 -9.20 8.40 -9.20
N PHE A 36 -8.41 9.13 -8.43
CA PHE A 36 -8.03 10.51 -8.70
C PHE A 36 -6.57 10.69 -8.34
N ARG A 37 -5.81 11.23 -9.28
CA ARG A 37 -4.42 11.61 -9.05
C ARG A 37 -4.32 13.12 -9.22
N ILE A 38 -3.76 13.78 -8.22
CA ILE A 38 -3.43 15.20 -8.30
C ILE A 38 -2.08 15.24 -9.00
N GLU A 39 -2.06 15.72 -10.24
CA GLU A 39 -0.82 15.89 -10.99
C GLU A 39 0.03 16.97 -10.33
N PRO A 40 1.34 16.75 -10.12
CA PRO A 40 2.24 17.85 -9.78
C PRO A 40 2.22 18.85 -10.95
N GLU A 41 2.10 20.11 -10.66
CA GLU A 41 2.26 21.13 -11.70
C GLU A 41 3.63 20.94 -12.34
N SER A 42 3.66 20.65 -13.63
CA SER A 42 4.90 20.53 -14.39
C SER A 42 5.62 21.88 -14.35
N GLU A 43 6.93 21.88 -14.11
CA GLU A 43 7.85 23.04 -14.20
C GLU A 43 7.88 23.73 -15.59
N VAL A 44 6.85 23.53 -16.40
CA VAL A 44 6.77 24.03 -17.79
C VAL A 44 6.54 25.53 -17.86
N GLU A 45 6.12 26.19 -16.78
CA GLU A 45 5.92 27.65 -16.79
C GLU A 45 7.17 28.46 -16.44
N LEU A 46 8.24 27.86 -15.88
CA LEU A 46 9.48 28.59 -15.55
C LEU A 46 10.35 28.91 -16.78
N ASN A 47 10.22 28.17 -17.88
CA ASN A 47 11.02 28.40 -19.08
C ASN A 47 10.42 29.43 -20.07
N SER A 48 9.24 29.96 -19.81
CA SER A 48 8.62 30.99 -20.67
C SER A 48 8.91 32.42 -20.22
N GLN A 49 9.54 32.63 -19.05
CA GLN A 49 9.86 33.98 -18.55
C GLN A 49 11.33 34.36 -18.62
N GLU A 50 12.25 33.47 -18.99
CA GLU A 50 13.68 33.81 -19.15
C GLU A 50 14.04 34.53 -20.44
N GLN A 51 13.07 34.90 -21.28
CA GLN A 51 13.35 35.66 -22.52
C GLN A 51 12.94 37.14 -22.51
N LEU A 52 12.60 37.72 -21.37
CA LEU A 52 12.37 39.17 -21.29
C LEU A 52 13.05 39.80 -20.06
N GLY A 53 14.27 40.29 -20.32
CA GLY A 53 14.76 41.56 -19.75
C GLY A 53 15.11 41.60 -18.27
N GLU A 54 16.42 41.59 -18.03
CA GLU A 54 17.04 42.20 -16.85
C GLU A 54 16.33 43.49 -16.41
N LYS A 55 15.72 43.51 -15.23
CA LYS A 55 15.68 44.66 -14.34
C LYS A 55 15.22 44.34 -12.92
N GLU A 56 16.12 44.73 -12.01
CA GLU A 56 15.91 45.16 -10.60
C GLU A 56 15.54 44.13 -9.52
N LEU A 57 16.56 43.96 -8.67
CA LEU A 57 16.48 43.49 -7.29
C LEU A 57 15.39 44.23 -6.52
N SER A 58 14.41 43.56 -5.97
CA SER A 58 13.79 43.96 -4.71
C SER A 58 13.17 42.74 -3.99
N THR A 59 13.77 42.39 -2.87
CA THR A 59 13.26 41.83 -1.60
C THR A 59 12.11 40.82 -1.59
N LYS A 60 12.50 39.61 -1.24
CA LYS A 60 11.85 38.62 -0.34
C LYS A 60 10.52 39.06 0.29
N GLU A 61 9.41 38.43 -0.21
CA GLU A 61 8.21 38.10 0.57
C GLU A 61 7.18 37.21 -0.19
N SER A 62 7.55 36.60 -1.34
CA SER A 62 6.57 35.91 -2.23
C SER A 62 6.39 34.40 -1.98
N GLY A 63 7.11 33.77 -1.08
CA GLY A 63 7.08 32.31 -0.92
C GLY A 63 5.85 31.73 -0.19
N GLN A 64 5.11 32.53 0.58
CA GLN A 64 3.94 32.06 1.32
C GLN A 64 2.61 32.23 0.58
N GLU A 65 2.50 33.21 -0.29
CA GLU A 65 1.28 33.46 -1.07
C GLU A 65 1.10 32.48 -2.24
N GLU A 66 2.18 32.03 -2.89
CA GLU A 66 2.11 31.03 -3.96
C GLU A 66 1.72 29.64 -3.47
N GLN A 67 2.18 29.23 -2.29
CA GLN A 67 1.78 27.96 -1.67
C GLN A 67 0.28 27.94 -1.29
N GLY A 68 -0.26 29.06 -0.86
CA GLY A 68 -1.69 29.20 -0.53
C GLY A 68 -2.61 29.15 -1.76
N LEU A 69 -2.22 29.75 -2.89
CA LEU A 69 -3.01 29.74 -4.12
C LEU A 69 -3.06 28.35 -4.78
N ASN A 70 -1.95 27.60 -4.71
CA ASN A 70 -1.84 26.25 -5.29
C ASN A 70 -2.58 25.20 -4.45
N SER A 71 -2.61 25.33 -3.14
CA SER A 71 -3.37 24.44 -2.25
C SER A 71 -4.88 24.55 -2.53
N GLY A 72 -5.41 25.77 -2.72
CA GLY A 72 -6.82 25.98 -3.02
C GLY A 72 -7.29 25.33 -4.33
N LYS A 73 -6.50 25.39 -5.41
CA LYS A 73 -6.84 24.74 -6.69
C LYS A 73 -6.88 23.21 -6.57
N LYS A 74 -5.95 22.61 -5.80
CA LYS A 74 -5.90 21.15 -5.56
C LYS A 74 -7.12 20.70 -4.78
N SER A 75 -7.45 21.40 -3.70
CA SER A 75 -8.62 21.12 -2.86
C SER A 75 -9.93 21.22 -3.63
N ASP A 76 -10.09 22.22 -4.50
CA ASP A 76 -11.28 22.39 -5.33
C ASP A 76 -11.42 21.26 -6.36
N SER A 77 -10.33 20.84 -7.01
CA SER A 77 -10.32 19.74 -7.96
C SER A 77 -10.71 18.42 -7.30
N LEU A 78 -10.14 18.11 -6.14
CA LEU A 78 -10.46 16.92 -5.35
C LEU A 78 -11.93 16.94 -4.90
N LYS A 79 -12.40 18.07 -4.37
CA LYS A 79 -13.79 18.25 -3.94
C LYS A 79 -14.79 18.05 -5.08
N ALA A 80 -14.50 18.64 -6.26
CA ALA A 80 -15.32 18.48 -7.44
C ALA A 80 -15.37 17.02 -7.91
N TRP A 81 -14.24 16.33 -7.88
CA TRP A 81 -14.16 14.92 -8.24
C TRP A 81 -14.92 14.03 -7.25
N LEU A 82 -14.78 14.23 -5.93
CA LEU A 82 -15.56 13.52 -4.91
C LEU A 82 -17.06 13.70 -5.13
N HIS A 83 -17.51 14.93 -5.41
CA HIS A 83 -18.91 15.22 -5.69
C HIS A 83 -19.41 14.54 -6.97
N LYS A 84 -18.64 14.62 -8.06
CA LYS A 84 -18.96 13.96 -9.35
C LYS A 84 -19.14 12.46 -9.20
N ASN A 85 -18.35 11.82 -8.32
CA ASN A 85 -18.39 10.38 -8.08
C ASN A 85 -19.37 10.01 -6.93
N HIS A 86 -20.16 10.96 -6.42
CA HIS A 86 -21.12 10.75 -5.33
C HIS A 86 -20.50 10.14 -4.07
N VAL A 87 -19.23 10.49 -3.79
CA VAL A 87 -18.52 10.02 -2.60
C VAL A 87 -18.98 10.85 -1.40
N PRO A 88 -19.41 10.23 -0.29
CA PRO A 88 -19.80 10.98 0.90
C PRO A 88 -18.56 11.59 1.55
N LEU A 89 -18.62 12.89 1.89
CA LEU A 89 -17.54 13.57 2.62
C LEU A 89 -17.46 13.19 4.10
N LYS A 90 -18.44 12.48 4.62
CA LYS A 90 -18.53 12.10 6.04
C LYS A 90 -18.80 10.60 6.18
N ASN A 91 -18.41 10.06 7.35
CA ASN A 91 -18.74 8.69 7.76
C ASN A 91 -18.18 7.57 6.88
N LEU A 92 -17.18 7.83 6.03
CA LEU A 92 -16.45 6.79 5.35
C LEU A 92 -15.26 6.32 6.19
N ARG A 93 -14.70 5.16 5.85
CA ARG A 93 -13.43 4.67 6.38
C ARG A 93 -12.32 5.04 5.41
N LEU A 94 -11.23 5.53 5.95
CA LEU A 94 -10.06 5.95 5.19
C LEU A 94 -8.84 5.14 5.62
N ALA A 95 -7.99 4.76 4.69
CA ALA A 95 -6.64 4.30 4.98
C ALA A 95 -5.63 5.25 4.31
N VAL A 96 -4.54 5.52 5.00
CA VAL A 96 -3.48 6.40 4.53
C VAL A 96 -2.16 5.62 4.41
N SER A 97 -1.39 5.91 3.37
CA SER A 97 0.01 5.54 3.24
C SER A 97 0.80 6.85 3.27
N CYS A 98 1.66 6.98 4.26
CA CYS A 98 2.47 8.17 4.50
C CYS A 98 3.93 7.77 4.73
N PRO A 99 4.90 8.58 4.25
CA PRO A 99 6.30 8.37 4.57
C PRO A 99 6.59 8.55 6.05
N GLY A 100 7.58 7.80 6.54
CA GLY A 100 8.08 7.93 7.90
C GLY A 100 7.17 7.35 8.97
N VAL A 101 6.18 6.54 8.61
CA VAL A 101 5.39 5.76 9.57
C VAL A 101 6.27 4.69 10.21
N ILE A 102 6.24 4.62 11.53
CA ILE A 102 6.98 3.61 12.28
C ILE A 102 5.98 2.69 12.99
N THR A 103 6.19 1.40 12.88
CA THR A 103 5.38 0.41 13.58
C THR A 103 6.21 -0.39 14.56
N ARG A 104 5.58 -0.82 15.65
CA ARG A 104 6.17 -1.73 16.65
C ARG A 104 5.13 -2.76 17.08
N MET A 105 5.46 -4.01 16.95
CA MET A 105 4.68 -5.09 17.57
C MET A 105 5.26 -5.37 18.96
N ILE A 106 4.40 -5.27 19.97
CA ILE A 106 4.76 -5.56 21.36
C ILE A 106 3.87 -6.65 21.94
N THR A 107 4.40 -7.39 22.89
CA THR A 107 3.66 -8.42 23.63
C THR A 107 3.44 -7.96 25.06
N LEU A 108 2.18 -7.96 25.49
CA LEU A 108 1.76 -7.56 26.84
C LEU A 108 0.92 -8.65 27.49
N PRO A 109 0.86 -8.72 28.82
CA PRO A 109 -0.16 -9.52 29.51
C PRO A 109 -1.57 -9.15 29.04
N LEU A 110 -2.50 -10.10 29.06
CA LEU A 110 -3.90 -9.77 28.77
C LEU A 110 -4.44 -8.79 29.82
N MET A 111 -4.97 -7.70 29.37
CA MET A 111 -5.61 -6.68 30.19
C MET A 111 -6.86 -6.09 29.53
N ALA A 112 -7.69 -5.41 30.32
CA ALA A 112 -8.85 -4.71 29.79
C ALA A 112 -8.42 -3.54 28.89
N TYR A 113 -9.27 -3.17 27.93
CA TYR A 113 -8.99 -2.07 26.99
C TYR A 113 -8.64 -0.75 27.71
N GLN A 114 -9.36 -0.43 28.81
CA GLN A 114 -9.10 0.78 29.57
C GLN A 114 -7.71 0.80 30.22
N ASP A 115 -7.26 -0.33 30.72
CA ASP A 115 -5.95 -0.46 31.37
C ASP A 115 -4.84 -0.45 30.32
N LEU A 116 -5.04 -1.10 29.15
CA LEU A 116 -4.14 -1.03 28.01
C LEU A 116 -3.98 0.42 27.53
N ASN A 117 -5.09 1.15 27.39
CA ASN A 117 -5.06 2.54 26.97
C ASN A 117 -4.29 3.43 27.95
N LYS A 118 -4.52 3.26 29.27
CA LYS A 118 -3.76 3.99 30.30
C LYS A 118 -2.27 3.68 30.26
N LEU A 119 -1.92 2.39 30.15
CA LEU A 119 -0.53 1.93 30.07
C LEU A 119 0.18 2.56 28.87
N LEU A 120 -0.40 2.45 27.67
CA LEU A 120 0.20 2.96 26.45
C LEU A 120 0.26 4.49 26.44
N THR A 121 -0.75 5.19 26.94
CA THR A 121 -0.70 6.67 27.06
C THR A 121 0.42 7.13 27.99
N ALA A 122 0.68 6.38 29.07
CA ALA A 122 1.70 6.75 30.05
C ALA A 122 3.13 6.31 29.66
N GLN A 123 3.28 5.28 28.86
CA GLN A 123 4.57 4.61 28.64
C GLN A 123 4.93 4.36 27.20
N VAL A 124 4.22 4.97 26.22
CA VAL A 124 4.45 4.70 24.80
C VAL A 124 5.88 5.03 24.36
N GLU A 125 6.49 6.02 24.97
CA GLU A 125 7.88 6.46 24.67
C GLU A 125 8.91 5.34 24.81
N GLN A 126 8.73 4.42 25.78
CA GLN A 126 9.68 3.32 25.99
C GLN A 126 9.71 2.28 24.86
N TYR A 127 8.69 2.28 24.01
CA TYR A 127 8.62 1.34 22.89
C TYR A 127 9.24 1.89 21.60
N PHE A 128 9.67 3.15 21.59
CA PHE A 128 10.28 3.78 20.44
C PHE A 128 11.65 4.36 20.80
N THR A 129 12.59 4.31 19.85
CA THR A 129 13.94 4.84 20.01
C THR A 129 14.07 6.29 19.51
N LEU A 130 12.96 6.95 19.26
CA LEU A 130 12.87 8.31 18.71
C LEU A 130 12.06 9.22 19.64
N ASN A 131 12.13 10.53 19.40
CA ASN A 131 11.32 11.50 20.11
C ASN A 131 9.84 11.36 19.69
N ILE A 132 9.07 10.62 20.48
CA ILE A 132 7.66 10.33 20.17
C ILE A 132 6.77 11.58 20.21
N SER A 133 7.24 12.69 20.79
CA SER A 133 6.50 13.95 20.81
C SER A 133 6.25 14.51 19.41
N ASP A 134 7.03 14.12 18.41
CA ASP A 134 6.90 14.53 17.02
C ASP A 134 5.96 13.62 16.20
N TYR A 135 5.31 12.67 16.88
CA TYR A 135 4.45 11.67 16.26
C TYR A 135 3.05 11.65 16.89
N VAL A 136 2.07 11.31 16.07
CA VAL A 136 0.73 10.86 16.52
C VAL A 136 0.80 9.35 16.64
N VAL A 137 0.52 8.81 17.82
CA VAL A 137 0.59 7.38 18.09
C VAL A 137 -0.81 6.83 18.36
N ASP A 138 -1.11 5.70 17.72
CA ASP A 138 -2.30 4.89 17.99
C ASP A 138 -1.90 3.41 18.06
N TYR A 139 -2.81 2.55 18.51
CA TYR A 139 -2.53 1.15 18.66
C TYR A 139 -3.72 0.26 18.28
N ARG A 140 -3.40 -0.99 17.95
CA ARG A 140 -4.38 -2.04 17.69
C ARG A 140 -3.96 -3.37 18.34
N VAL A 141 -4.87 -4.01 19.05
CA VAL A 141 -4.68 -5.40 19.48
C VAL A 141 -4.76 -6.30 18.25
N LEU A 142 -3.71 -7.06 17.99
CA LEU A 142 -3.60 -7.97 16.85
C LEU A 142 -4.29 -9.31 17.15
N ASP A 143 -3.88 -9.96 18.23
CA ASP A 143 -4.42 -11.24 18.66
C ASP A 143 -4.12 -11.50 20.16
N ARG A 144 -4.57 -12.66 20.63
CA ARG A 144 -4.33 -13.19 21.97
C ARG A 144 -3.82 -14.61 21.86
N PHE A 145 -2.84 -14.98 22.67
CA PHE A 145 -2.22 -16.28 22.66
C PHE A 145 -1.80 -16.72 24.08
N VAL A 146 -1.43 -17.98 24.26
CA VAL A 146 -0.94 -18.52 25.54
C VAL A 146 0.57 -18.69 25.43
N GLU A 147 1.31 -18.16 26.41
CA GLU A 147 2.74 -18.30 26.53
C GLU A 147 3.11 -18.61 27.99
N GLY A 148 3.80 -19.72 28.24
CA GLY A 148 4.20 -20.11 29.61
C GLY A 148 3.03 -20.37 30.58
N GLY A 149 1.82 -20.61 30.07
CA GLY A 149 0.59 -20.78 30.87
C GLY A 149 -0.21 -19.48 31.06
N ASP A 150 0.35 -18.33 30.73
CA ASP A 150 -0.30 -17.06 30.84
C ASP A 150 -0.93 -16.62 29.50
N ILE A 151 -2.08 -15.94 29.56
CA ILE A 151 -2.70 -15.34 28.38
C ILE A 151 -2.03 -13.98 28.11
N ARG A 152 -1.49 -13.83 26.91
CA ARG A 152 -0.87 -12.61 26.42
C ARG A 152 -1.60 -12.06 25.21
N GLN A 153 -1.32 -10.81 24.89
CA GLN A 153 -1.84 -10.15 23.69
C GLN A 153 -0.71 -9.46 22.93
N ARG A 154 -0.74 -9.56 21.60
CA ARG A 154 0.12 -8.77 20.71
C ARG A 154 -0.60 -7.48 20.34
N VAL A 155 0.13 -6.40 20.44
CA VAL A 155 -0.37 -5.05 20.16
C VAL A 155 0.54 -4.41 19.13
N LEU A 156 -0.05 -3.93 18.04
CA LEU A 156 0.63 -3.10 17.05
C LEU A 156 0.52 -1.65 17.52
N LEU A 157 1.66 -1.01 17.72
CA LEU A 157 1.78 0.43 17.86
C LEU A 157 2.13 1.01 16.49
N ALA A 158 1.54 2.14 16.14
CA ALA A 158 1.85 2.89 14.94
C ALA A 158 2.08 4.35 15.28
N ALA A 159 3.20 4.89 14.84
CA ALA A 159 3.59 6.28 15.02
C ALA A 159 3.64 6.96 13.63
N LEU A 160 2.82 7.97 13.44
CA LEU A 160 2.72 8.78 12.23
C LEU A 160 3.33 10.16 12.52
N PRO A 161 4.27 10.68 11.70
CA PRO A 161 4.83 12.02 11.91
C PRO A 161 3.73 13.08 11.97
N LYS A 162 3.78 13.96 13.00
CA LYS A 162 2.76 15.00 13.22
C LYS A 162 2.59 15.90 12.02
N TYR A 163 3.69 16.32 11.39
CA TYR A 163 3.63 17.18 10.21
C TYR A 163 2.85 16.56 9.04
N GLN A 164 2.96 15.22 8.85
CA GLN A 164 2.18 14.50 7.85
C GLN A 164 0.69 14.47 8.22
N TRP A 165 0.41 14.22 9.50
CA TRP A 165 -0.97 14.21 10.00
C TRP A 165 -1.63 15.58 9.86
N GLU A 166 -0.95 16.64 10.25
CA GLU A 166 -1.44 18.03 10.21
C GLU A 166 -1.71 18.46 8.76
N ARG A 167 -0.80 18.11 7.83
CA ARG A 167 -0.99 18.35 6.40
C ARG A 167 -2.24 17.66 5.86
N LEU A 168 -2.39 16.35 6.11
CA LEU A 168 -3.55 15.58 5.66
C LEU A 168 -4.85 16.14 6.26
N TRP A 169 -4.81 16.49 7.56
CA TRP A 169 -5.99 17.00 8.26
C TRP A 169 -6.42 18.36 7.69
N SER A 170 -5.47 19.27 7.45
CA SER A 170 -5.75 20.57 6.84
C SER A 170 -6.39 20.43 5.45
N GLU A 171 -5.81 19.58 4.58
CA GLU A 171 -6.37 19.29 3.26
C GLU A 171 -7.81 18.74 3.34
N TRP A 172 -8.10 17.88 4.33
CA TRP A 172 -9.44 17.33 4.52
C TRP A 172 -10.44 18.36 5.07
N GLU A 173 -10.01 19.23 5.97
CA GLU A 173 -10.86 20.32 6.49
C GLU A 173 -11.27 21.29 5.39
N GLU A 174 -10.35 21.68 4.49
CA GLU A 174 -10.63 22.56 3.36
C GLU A 174 -11.76 22.05 2.46
N ILE A 175 -11.79 20.74 2.21
CA ILE A 175 -12.83 20.11 1.37
C ILE A 175 -14.06 19.66 2.17
N GLY A 176 -14.04 19.82 3.49
CA GLY A 176 -15.12 19.36 4.39
C GLY A 176 -15.17 17.83 4.57
N PHE A 177 -14.06 17.14 4.32
CA PHE A 177 -13.95 15.70 4.42
C PHE A 177 -13.72 15.25 5.86
N LYS A 178 -14.63 14.44 6.42
CA LYS A 178 -14.60 13.97 7.80
C LYS A 178 -14.75 12.45 7.85
N PRO A 179 -13.65 11.70 7.73
CA PRO A 179 -13.71 10.25 7.81
C PRO A 179 -14.14 9.80 9.21
N LYS A 180 -14.86 8.67 9.29
CA LYS A 180 -15.24 8.07 10.57
C LYS A 180 -14.06 7.33 11.23
N VAL A 181 -13.19 6.78 10.40
CA VAL A 181 -12.01 6.00 10.81
C VAL A 181 -10.89 6.36 9.89
N VAL A 182 -9.70 6.58 10.43
CA VAL A 182 -8.44 6.62 9.68
C VAL A 182 -7.62 5.41 10.11
N ASP A 183 -7.08 4.68 9.14
CA ASP A 183 -6.29 3.47 9.34
C ASP A 183 -4.98 3.59 8.54
N LEU A 184 -4.00 2.76 8.80
CA LEU A 184 -2.83 2.63 7.93
C LEU A 184 -3.14 1.70 6.76
N ALA A 185 -2.72 2.07 5.56
CA ALA A 185 -2.86 1.25 4.36
C ALA A 185 -2.16 -0.10 4.55
N ALA A 186 -0.96 -0.09 5.13
CA ALA A 186 -0.18 -1.28 5.47
C ALA A 186 -0.93 -2.23 6.43
N ASP A 187 -1.61 -1.71 7.47
CA ASP A 187 -2.41 -2.55 8.37
C ASP A 187 -3.64 -3.14 7.66
N GLY A 188 -4.25 -2.38 6.76
CA GLY A 188 -5.30 -2.89 5.89
C GLY A 188 -4.81 -4.07 5.06
N LEU A 189 -3.67 -3.91 4.39
CA LEU A 189 -3.08 -4.95 3.55
C LEU A 189 -2.69 -6.18 4.39
N ALA A 190 -2.03 -6.00 5.51
CA ALA A 190 -1.68 -7.07 6.45
C ALA A 190 -2.91 -7.86 6.89
N ARG A 191 -4.01 -7.19 7.22
CA ARG A 191 -5.29 -7.80 7.62
C ARG A 191 -5.89 -8.67 6.51
N LEU A 192 -5.81 -8.21 5.26
CA LEU A 192 -6.28 -8.99 4.11
C LEU A 192 -5.48 -10.29 3.99
N TYR A 193 -4.15 -10.19 3.94
CA TYR A 193 -3.28 -11.35 3.76
C TYR A 193 -3.36 -12.33 4.94
N SER A 194 -3.36 -11.84 6.17
CA SER A 194 -3.59 -12.64 7.37
C SER A 194 -4.88 -13.47 7.27
N GLN A 195 -5.99 -12.86 6.90
CA GLN A 195 -7.26 -13.58 6.77
C GLN A 195 -7.30 -14.57 5.60
N LEU A 196 -6.58 -14.29 4.52
CA LEU A 196 -6.52 -15.18 3.36
C LEU A 196 -5.61 -16.39 3.59
N THR A 197 -4.51 -16.22 4.30
CA THR A 197 -3.57 -17.32 4.63
C THR A 197 -4.11 -18.23 5.72
N LEU A 198 -4.73 -17.68 6.77
CA LEU A 198 -5.27 -18.48 7.87
C LEU A 198 -6.53 -19.27 7.49
N LYS A 199 -7.39 -18.75 6.59
CA LYS A 199 -8.65 -19.41 6.20
C LYS A 199 -8.51 -20.37 5.01
N GLY A 200 -7.40 -20.38 4.30
CA GLY A 200 -7.10 -21.39 3.28
C GLY A 200 -7.03 -22.82 3.82
N LYS A 201 -6.89 -22.97 5.14
CA LYS A 201 -6.78 -24.24 5.86
C LYS A 201 -8.10 -24.93 6.23
N SER A 202 -9.26 -24.43 5.79
CA SER A 202 -10.58 -24.96 6.14
C SER A 202 -11.09 -26.10 5.22
N HIS A 203 -10.23 -26.91 4.63
CA HIS A 203 -10.64 -28.12 3.94
C HIS A 203 -10.26 -29.39 4.73
N LYS A 204 -11.22 -29.88 5.45
CA LYS A 204 -11.67 -31.28 5.76
C LYS A 204 -10.66 -32.40 6.04
N ASN A 205 -9.35 -32.18 6.15
CA ASN A 205 -8.47 -33.22 6.69
C ASN A 205 -7.59 -32.63 7.80
N THR A 206 -7.87 -33.08 9.03
CA THR A 206 -7.21 -32.65 10.28
C THR A 206 -5.79 -33.22 10.47
N ALA A 207 -5.23 -33.87 9.45
CA ALA A 207 -3.91 -34.51 9.56
C ALA A 207 -2.74 -33.65 9.03
N ASP A 208 -2.99 -32.65 8.16
CA ASP A 208 -1.96 -31.79 7.57
C ASP A 208 -2.21 -30.31 7.92
N LEU A 209 -2.17 -29.98 9.23
CA LEU A 209 -2.08 -28.59 9.68
C LEU A 209 -0.64 -28.11 9.46
N GLU A 210 -0.32 -27.73 8.22
CA GLU A 210 0.90 -26.96 7.98
C GLU A 210 0.93 -25.75 8.91
N ALA A 211 2.07 -25.46 9.52
CA ALA A 211 2.26 -24.28 10.34
C ALA A 211 1.89 -23.01 9.55
N PRO A 212 1.37 -21.97 10.20
CA PRO A 212 1.16 -20.68 9.51
C PRO A 212 2.50 -20.17 8.96
N LEU A 213 2.49 -19.71 7.73
CA LEU A 213 3.68 -19.22 7.03
C LEU A 213 4.08 -17.82 7.54
N ASP A 214 5.38 -17.56 7.47
CA ASP A 214 5.96 -16.24 7.58
C ASP A 214 6.03 -15.66 6.16
N ILE A 215 5.29 -14.59 5.92
CA ILE A 215 5.16 -14.01 4.60
C ILE A 215 5.59 -12.55 4.56
N ALA A 216 6.25 -12.17 3.48
CA ALA A 216 6.45 -10.78 3.12
C ALA A 216 5.43 -10.33 2.08
N ILE A 217 4.92 -9.13 2.22
CA ILE A 217 4.04 -8.47 1.27
C ILE A 217 4.80 -7.24 0.77
N VAL A 218 4.97 -7.13 -0.54
CA VAL A 218 5.60 -6.00 -1.21
C VAL A 218 4.54 -5.27 -2.00
N GLU A 219 4.21 -4.05 -1.61
CA GLU A 219 3.30 -3.17 -2.35
C GLU A 219 4.11 -2.14 -3.13
N LEU A 220 4.00 -2.16 -4.46
CA LEU A 220 4.75 -1.27 -5.35
C LEU A 220 3.82 -0.20 -5.92
N SER A 221 4.11 1.06 -5.58
CA SER A 221 3.46 2.27 -6.12
C SER A 221 4.43 3.06 -6.98
N ALA A 222 3.99 4.14 -7.61
CA ALA A 222 4.82 4.96 -8.49
C ALA A 222 6.04 5.60 -7.77
N ASP A 223 5.84 6.03 -6.53
CA ASP A 223 6.80 6.79 -5.73
C ASP A 223 7.36 6.01 -4.53
N ARG A 224 6.96 4.73 -4.35
CA ARG A 224 7.27 4.00 -3.12
C ARG A 224 7.14 2.49 -3.25
N ALA A 225 7.99 1.77 -2.53
CA ALA A 225 7.83 0.37 -2.19
C ALA A 225 7.55 0.23 -0.69
N GLU A 226 6.50 -0.49 -0.32
CA GLU A 226 6.13 -0.77 1.07
C GLU A 226 6.33 -2.26 1.35
N PHE A 227 6.96 -2.57 2.49
CA PHE A 227 7.28 -3.92 2.91
C PHE A 227 6.54 -4.24 4.21
N ILE A 228 5.75 -5.30 4.22
CA ILE A 228 5.01 -5.75 5.38
C ILE A 228 5.35 -7.20 5.63
N LEU A 229 5.74 -7.53 6.85
CA LEU A 229 6.04 -8.88 7.26
C LEU A 229 4.98 -9.39 8.22
N LEU A 230 4.41 -10.55 7.91
CA LEU A 230 3.52 -11.27 8.79
C LEU A 230 4.25 -12.49 9.34
N GLU A 231 4.43 -12.54 10.66
CA GLU A 231 4.91 -13.72 11.35
C GLU A 231 3.72 -14.60 11.71
N GLN A 232 3.67 -15.80 11.14
CA GLN A 232 2.57 -16.76 11.36
C GLN A 232 1.17 -16.14 11.13
N GLY A 233 1.07 -15.24 10.13
CA GLY A 233 -0.16 -14.54 9.78
C GLY A 233 -0.47 -13.33 10.66
N VAL A 234 0.40 -12.93 11.58
CA VAL A 234 0.24 -11.75 12.43
C VAL A 234 1.20 -10.65 11.99
N PHE A 235 0.74 -9.41 11.96
CA PHE A 235 1.56 -8.25 11.61
C PHE A 235 2.78 -8.16 12.53
N PHE A 236 3.97 -8.24 11.96
CA PHE A 236 5.21 -8.19 12.70
C PHE A 236 5.98 -6.90 12.47
N LEU A 237 6.25 -6.54 11.22
CA LEU A 237 7.12 -5.42 10.85
C LEU A 237 6.60 -4.73 9.59
N TYR A 238 6.86 -3.42 9.50
CA TYR A 238 6.63 -2.57 8.34
C TYR A 238 7.86 -1.72 8.08
N SER A 239 8.16 -1.51 6.82
CA SER A 239 9.11 -0.53 6.32
C SER A 239 8.65 0.01 4.98
N ASP A 240 9.11 1.17 4.61
CA ASP A 240 8.90 1.76 3.29
C ASP A 240 10.21 2.29 2.72
N LEU A 241 10.28 2.37 1.39
CA LEU A 241 11.37 2.92 0.62
C LEU A 241 10.79 3.89 -0.41
N GLU A 242 11.26 5.13 -0.40
CA GLU A 242 10.99 6.07 -1.48
C GLU A 242 11.78 5.65 -2.72
N VAL A 243 11.08 5.43 -3.81
CA VAL A 243 11.64 4.99 -5.09
C VAL A 243 10.73 5.42 -6.22
N SER A 244 11.29 5.96 -7.31
CA SER A 244 10.52 6.25 -8.51
C SER A 244 10.46 5.03 -9.42
N LEU A 245 9.26 4.50 -9.63
CA LEU A 245 8.99 3.38 -10.55
C LEU A 245 8.33 3.82 -11.85
N GLU A 246 8.14 5.13 -12.06
CA GLU A 246 7.42 5.67 -13.24
C GLU A 246 8.13 5.36 -14.57
N SER A 247 9.47 5.22 -14.55
CA SER A 247 10.25 4.78 -15.72
C SER A 247 9.77 3.43 -16.26
N LEU A 248 9.21 2.56 -15.41
CA LEU A 248 8.68 1.25 -15.77
C LEU A 248 7.36 1.31 -16.55
N ASP A 249 6.68 2.46 -16.59
CA ASP A 249 5.48 2.61 -17.41
C ASP A 249 5.79 2.47 -18.90
N GLN A 250 6.99 2.90 -19.35
CA GLN A 250 7.44 2.67 -20.72
C GLN A 250 7.61 1.20 -21.02
N VAL A 251 8.17 0.42 -20.08
CA VAL A 251 8.33 -1.03 -20.23
C VAL A 251 6.96 -1.68 -20.37
N ARG A 252 6.02 -1.30 -19.52
CA ARG A 252 4.64 -1.80 -19.54
C ARG A 252 3.94 -1.50 -20.87
N VAL A 253 4.02 -0.26 -21.36
CA VAL A 253 3.42 0.16 -22.64
C VAL A 253 4.08 -0.56 -23.80
N THR A 254 5.43 -0.68 -23.81
CA THR A 254 6.17 -1.29 -24.91
C THR A 254 5.90 -2.80 -25.02
N VAL A 255 5.86 -3.51 -23.89
CA VAL A 255 5.57 -4.95 -23.86
C VAL A 255 4.10 -5.22 -24.23
N ASN A 256 3.17 -4.46 -23.70
CA ASN A 256 1.73 -4.64 -23.99
C ASN A 256 1.34 -4.13 -25.40
N GLY A 257 1.97 -3.06 -25.88
CA GLY A 257 1.66 -2.43 -27.17
C GLY A 257 2.21 -3.19 -28.39
N LYS A 258 3.29 -3.94 -28.21
CA LYS A 258 3.82 -4.82 -29.27
C LYS A 258 3.16 -6.20 -29.34
N GLY A 259 2.05 -6.35 -28.60
CA GLY A 259 1.10 -7.46 -28.69
C GLY A 259 1.74 -8.84 -28.73
N LEU A 260 1.79 -9.50 -27.59
CA LEU A 260 1.65 -10.95 -27.53
C LEU A 260 0.21 -11.31 -27.93
N GLY A 261 -0.18 -11.05 -29.17
CA GLY A 261 -1.55 -11.31 -29.55
C GLY A 261 -1.81 -11.03 -31.01
N ASN A 262 -1.33 -11.88 -31.87
CA ASN A 262 -2.11 -12.51 -32.94
C ASN A 262 -1.19 -13.48 -33.65
N GLU A 263 -1.34 -14.74 -33.34
CA GLU A 263 -0.90 -15.86 -34.13
C GLU A 263 -1.60 -15.84 -35.51
N GLN A 264 -1.14 -15.00 -36.41
CA GLN A 264 -1.47 -15.09 -37.84
C GLN A 264 -0.57 -14.14 -38.63
N SER A 265 0.74 -14.35 -38.60
CA SER A 265 1.63 -13.98 -39.70
C SER A 265 2.76 -15.02 -39.78
N GLU A 266 2.66 -15.87 -40.81
CA GLU A 266 3.70 -16.83 -41.24
C GLU A 266 4.87 -16.06 -41.84
N GLU A 267 5.72 -15.46 -40.98
CA GLU A 267 7.12 -15.14 -41.30
C GLU A 267 7.97 -15.54 -40.10
N TYR A 268 8.25 -16.82 -40.04
CA TYR A 268 9.14 -17.48 -39.07
C TYR A 268 10.57 -17.01 -39.25
N GLY A 269 11.14 -16.29 -38.30
CA GLY A 269 12.57 -16.01 -38.17
C GLY A 269 12.90 -14.68 -37.49
N ASP A 270 12.45 -13.54 -37.98
CA ASP A 270 12.80 -12.22 -37.46
C ASP A 270 11.92 -11.79 -36.30
N ALA A 271 10.64 -12.23 -36.22
CA ALA A 271 9.71 -11.90 -35.19
C ALA A 271 10.11 -12.50 -33.83
N ASP A 272 10.60 -13.75 -33.82
CA ASP A 272 11.05 -14.43 -32.60
C ASP A 272 12.31 -13.76 -32.03
N LEU A 273 13.23 -13.33 -32.86
CA LEU A 273 14.44 -12.63 -32.44
C LEU A 273 14.12 -11.23 -31.88
N GLN A 274 13.18 -10.51 -32.47
CA GLN A 274 12.74 -9.22 -31.98
C GLN A 274 12.00 -9.34 -30.64
N THR A 275 11.15 -10.36 -30.48
CA THR A 275 10.46 -10.66 -29.24
C THR A 275 11.45 -11.03 -28.12
N ALA A 276 12.44 -11.88 -28.42
CA ALA A 276 13.49 -12.25 -27.48
C ALA A 276 14.33 -11.03 -27.02
N LYS A 277 14.68 -10.15 -27.95
CA LYS A 277 15.40 -8.88 -27.64
C LYS A 277 14.55 -7.96 -26.77
N LEU A 278 13.25 -7.84 -27.06
CA LEU A 278 12.33 -7.04 -26.27
C LEU A 278 12.19 -7.59 -24.85
N HIS A 279 12.06 -8.91 -24.70
CA HIS A 279 11.98 -9.54 -23.37
C HIS A 279 13.29 -9.36 -22.58
N ALA A 280 14.44 -9.54 -23.22
CA ALA A 280 15.73 -9.32 -22.56
C ALA A 280 15.91 -7.87 -22.11
N TRP A 281 15.56 -6.90 -22.95
CA TRP A 281 15.56 -5.49 -22.60
C TRP A 281 14.61 -5.20 -21.42
N ALA A 282 13.35 -5.62 -21.51
CA ALA A 282 12.35 -5.38 -20.46
C ALA A 282 12.78 -5.99 -19.12
N LYS A 283 13.34 -7.21 -19.13
CA LYS A 283 13.85 -7.85 -17.91
C LYS A 283 15.01 -7.07 -17.29
N THR A 284 15.93 -6.56 -18.13
CA THR A 284 17.06 -5.74 -17.66
C THR A 284 16.60 -4.44 -17.06
N GLU A 285 15.68 -3.70 -17.71
CA GLU A 285 15.14 -2.43 -17.21
C GLU A 285 14.39 -2.62 -15.89
N VAL A 286 13.52 -3.63 -15.80
CA VAL A 286 12.79 -3.93 -14.56
C VAL A 286 13.76 -4.31 -13.43
N ALA A 287 14.75 -5.15 -13.71
CA ALA A 287 15.74 -5.56 -12.70
C ALA A 287 16.57 -4.38 -12.20
N ALA A 288 17.08 -3.54 -13.11
CA ALA A 288 17.87 -2.36 -12.76
C ALA A 288 17.05 -1.35 -11.92
N THR A 289 15.82 -1.07 -12.31
CA THR A 289 14.96 -0.12 -11.57
C THR A 289 14.59 -0.67 -10.18
N LEU A 290 14.45 -1.98 -10.02
CA LEU A 290 14.10 -2.61 -8.75
C LEU A 290 15.30 -2.97 -7.87
N GLU A 291 16.54 -2.68 -8.28
CA GLU A 291 17.75 -3.06 -7.53
C GLU A 291 17.71 -2.56 -6.07
N ASN A 292 17.41 -1.28 -5.86
CA ASN A 292 17.30 -0.70 -4.51
C ASN A 292 16.16 -1.33 -3.70
N VAL A 293 15.05 -1.68 -4.35
CA VAL A 293 13.92 -2.36 -3.70
C VAL A 293 14.32 -3.76 -3.24
N LEU A 294 15.02 -4.51 -4.07
CA LEU A 294 15.50 -5.86 -3.76
C LEU A 294 16.54 -5.82 -2.63
N GLN A 295 17.45 -4.85 -2.66
CA GLN A 295 18.44 -4.66 -1.60
C GLN A 295 17.75 -4.32 -0.27
N ALA A 296 16.85 -3.35 -0.24
CA ALA A 296 16.13 -2.96 0.98
C ALA A 296 15.30 -4.13 1.55
N LEU A 297 14.71 -4.94 0.68
CA LEU A 297 13.95 -6.12 1.10
C LEU A 297 14.87 -7.22 1.66
N SER A 298 16.05 -7.41 1.10
CA SER A 298 17.06 -8.32 1.63
C SER A 298 17.52 -7.89 3.05
N GLU A 299 17.76 -6.60 3.26
CA GLU A 299 18.10 -6.05 4.58
C GLU A 299 16.95 -6.24 5.58
N PHE A 300 15.70 -6.05 5.13
CA PHE A 300 14.50 -6.27 5.90
C PHE A 300 14.36 -7.74 6.34
N PHE A 301 14.69 -8.69 5.46
CA PHE A 301 14.74 -10.13 5.79
C PHE A 301 15.88 -10.45 6.75
N GLY A 302 17.05 -9.83 6.57
CA GLY A 302 18.18 -9.96 7.49
C GLY A 302 17.83 -9.51 8.90
N PHE A 303 17.09 -8.41 9.04
CA PHE A 303 16.59 -7.95 10.34
C PHE A 303 15.62 -8.96 10.99
N PHE A 304 14.73 -9.56 10.21
CA PHE A 304 13.83 -10.61 10.70
C PHE A 304 14.61 -11.84 11.16
N ALA A 305 15.52 -12.35 10.33
CA ALA A 305 16.34 -13.51 10.63
C ALA A 305 17.17 -13.32 11.92
N ALA A 306 17.77 -12.13 12.10
CA ALA A 306 18.54 -11.80 13.30
C ALA A 306 17.71 -11.85 14.59
N ARG A 307 16.42 -11.53 14.52
CA ARG A 307 15.50 -11.59 15.67
C ARG A 307 14.91 -12.97 15.91
N HIS A 308 14.92 -13.84 14.93
CA HIS A 308 14.28 -15.16 14.95
C HIS A 308 15.27 -16.32 14.74
N PHE A 309 16.52 -16.15 15.22
CA PHE A 309 17.54 -17.21 15.21
C PHE A 309 17.81 -17.81 13.82
N GLY A 310 17.84 -16.96 12.79
CA GLY A 310 18.11 -17.39 11.42
C GLY A 310 16.88 -17.90 10.65
N LYS A 311 15.67 -17.68 11.17
CA LYS A 311 14.44 -18.06 10.48
C LYS A 311 14.30 -17.28 9.16
N SER A 312 13.93 -17.96 8.09
CA SER A 312 13.70 -17.38 6.77
C SER A 312 12.22 -17.03 6.55
N ILE A 313 11.97 -16.19 5.54
CA ILE A 313 10.64 -15.91 5.01
C ILE A 313 10.23 -17.06 4.09
N ASP A 314 9.03 -17.58 4.27
CA ASP A 314 8.51 -18.70 3.48
C ASP A 314 8.02 -18.27 2.10
N ARG A 315 7.48 -17.04 1.97
CA ARG A 315 6.87 -16.56 0.73
C ARG A 315 6.83 -15.05 0.63
N ILE A 316 7.02 -14.55 -0.60
CA ILE A 316 6.80 -13.15 -0.95
C ILE A 316 5.51 -13.04 -1.77
N TYR A 317 4.69 -12.05 -1.46
CA TYR A 317 3.57 -11.62 -2.28
C TYR A 317 3.81 -10.20 -2.81
N ILE A 318 3.67 -10.02 -4.13
CA ILE A 318 3.81 -8.72 -4.78
C ILE A 318 2.41 -8.20 -5.14
N THR A 319 2.13 -6.95 -4.78
CA THR A 319 0.87 -6.24 -5.04
C THR A 319 1.14 -4.77 -5.37
N GLY A 320 0.11 -3.98 -5.62
CA GLY A 320 0.25 -2.56 -5.96
C GLY A 320 0.18 -2.27 -7.45
N ASP A 321 0.42 -1.02 -7.81
CA ASP A 321 0.28 -0.51 -9.18
C ASP A 321 1.24 -1.17 -10.18
N TYR A 322 2.43 -1.56 -9.71
CA TYR A 322 3.50 -2.16 -10.53
C TYR A 322 3.62 -3.68 -10.38
N SER A 323 2.65 -4.33 -9.75
CA SER A 323 2.65 -5.78 -9.57
C SER A 323 2.46 -6.59 -10.86
N ASP A 324 2.00 -5.98 -11.94
CA ASP A 324 1.77 -6.58 -13.25
C ASP A 324 2.93 -6.40 -14.25
N LEU A 325 4.07 -5.89 -13.78
CA LEU A 325 5.27 -5.76 -14.60
C LEU A 325 5.75 -7.13 -15.11
N PRO A 326 6.24 -7.20 -16.35
CA PRO A 326 6.80 -8.42 -16.88
C PRO A 326 8.03 -8.85 -16.05
N PHE A 327 8.22 -10.15 -15.89
CA PHE A 327 9.36 -10.76 -15.18
C PHE A 327 9.49 -10.44 -13.69
N ILE A 328 8.59 -9.62 -13.11
CA ILE A 328 8.71 -9.18 -11.72
C ILE A 328 8.80 -10.36 -10.73
N GLN A 329 7.97 -11.37 -10.90
CA GLN A 329 7.98 -12.56 -10.05
C GLN A 329 9.31 -13.31 -10.13
N GLU A 330 9.84 -13.49 -11.34
CA GLU A 330 11.12 -14.15 -11.59
C GLU A 330 12.29 -13.36 -11.00
N ILE A 331 12.28 -12.03 -11.17
CA ILE A 331 13.32 -11.14 -10.65
C ILE A 331 13.38 -11.23 -9.12
N PHE A 332 12.24 -11.12 -8.44
CA PHE A 332 12.20 -11.23 -6.97
C PHE A 332 12.63 -12.63 -6.51
N GLN A 333 12.11 -13.68 -7.12
CA GLN A 333 12.41 -15.05 -6.73
C GLN A 333 13.89 -15.41 -6.92
N SER A 334 14.52 -14.97 -8.02
CA SER A 334 15.92 -15.26 -8.31
C SER A 334 16.90 -14.46 -7.46
N ASN A 335 16.56 -13.21 -7.08
CA ASN A 335 17.46 -12.37 -6.28
C ASN A 335 17.36 -12.63 -4.79
N LEU A 336 16.19 -13.04 -4.29
CA LEU A 336 15.94 -13.23 -2.86
C LEU A 336 15.87 -14.70 -2.44
N GLU A 337 15.91 -15.63 -3.41
CA GLU A 337 15.83 -17.08 -3.18
C GLU A 337 14.58 -17.51 -2.37
N VAL A 338 13.50 -16.70 -2.43
CA VAL A 338 12.25 -16.95 -1.72
C VAL A 338 11.13 -17.14 -2.74
N PHE A 339 10.26 -18.14 -2.53
CA PHE A 339 9.11 -18.35 -3.42
C PHE A 339 8.26 -17.08 -3.49
N THR A 340 8.11 -16.55 -4.69
CA THR A 340 7.42 -15.29 -4.96
C THR A 340 6.14 -15.52 -5.75
N GLN A 341 5.08 -14.83 -5.39
CA GLN A 341 3.78 -14.87 -6.08
C GLN A 341 3.24 -13.46 -6.26
N VAL A 342 2.76 -13.14 -7.46
CA VAL A 342 2.03 -11.90 -7.73
C VAL A 342 0.57 -12.06 -7.32
N GLY A 343 0.05 -11.08 -6.59
CA GLY A 343 -1.35 -10.99 -6.16
C GLY A 343 -1.64 -11.62 -4.80
N PHE A 344 -2.84 -12.13 -4.62
CA PHE A 344 -3.34 -12.56 -3.32
C PHE A 344 -3.25 -14.07 -3.11
N PRO A 345 -3.13 -14.54 -1.83
CA PRO A 345 -3.16 -15.95 -1.49
C PRO A 345 -4.39 -16.67 -2.04
N ASN A 346 -4.22 -17.95 -2.38
CA ASN A 346 -5.30 -18.83 -2.84
C ASN A 346 -6.07 -18.29 -4.06
N ALA A 347 -5.40 -17.55 -4.93
CA ALA A 347 -6.00 -16.89 -6.10
C ALA A 347 -7.28 -16.09 -5.76
N TRP A 348 -7.35 -15.58 -4.53
CA TRP A 348 -8.50 -14.79 -4.07
C TRP A 348 -8.71 -13.56 -4.97
N ARG A 349 -9.97 -13.25 -5.26
CA ARG A 349 -10.36 -12.08 -6.06
C ARG A 349 -11.65 -11.47 -5.50
N PRO A 350 -11.77 -10.14 -5.45
CA PRO A 350 -13.06 -9.49 -5.21
C PRO A 350 -13.95 -9.62 -6.45
N ARG A 351 -15.23 -9.36 -6.28
CA ARG A 351 -16.19 -9.28 -7.39
C ARG A 351 -16.41 -7.83 -7.76
N PHE A 352 -16.30 -7.53 -9.04
CA PHE A 352 -16.56 -6.18 -9.54
C PHE A 352 -17.95 -6.09 -10.17
N SER A 353 -18.66 -4.96 -9.95
CA SER A 353 -19.85 -4.61 -10.66
C SER A 353 -19.60 -4.52 -12.17
N LYS A 354 -20.63 -4.79 -12.98
CA LYS A 354 -20.54 -4.67 -14.44
C LYS A 354 -20.22 -3.24 -14.93
N SER A 355 -20.56 -2.24 -14.12
CA SER A 355 -20.31 -0.82 -14.41
C SER A 355 -18.85 -0.40 -14.26
N ILE A 356 -17.99 -1.23 -13.64
CA ILE A 356 -16.59 -0.93 -13.44
C ILE A 356 -15.80 -1.34 -14.69
N SER A 357 -14.93 -0.46 -15.16
CA SER A 357 -14.14 -0.70 -16.39
C SER A 357 -13.23 -1.93 -16.25
N ILE A 358 -12.86 -2.54 -17.38
CA ILE A 358 -11.97 -3.71 -17.41
C ILE A 358 -10.58 -3.35 -16.84
N LEU A 359 -10.09 -2.15 -17.12
CA LEU A 359 -8.78 -1.67 -16.62
C LEU A 359 -8.77 -1.56 -15.10
N GLN A 360 -9.87 -1.13 -14.49
CA GLN A 360 -10.01 -1.06 -13.04
C GLN A 360 -10.21 -2.44 -12.39
N LYS A 361 -10.49 -3.48 -13.16
CA LYS A 361 -10.65 -4.86 -12.65
C LYS A 361 -9.33 -5.56 -12.38
N ASN A 362 -8.17 -4.97 -12.72
CA ASN A 362 -6.90 -5.42 -12.18
C ASN A 362 -6.88 -5.16 -10.67
N GLY A 363 -7.43 -6.13 -9.93
CA GLY A 363 -7.73 -5.96 -8.50
C GLY A 363 -6.52 -5.95 -7.59
N MET A 364 -5.31 -6.23 -8.09
CA MET A 364 -4.11 -6.38 -7.25
C MET A 364 -3.66 -5.07 -6.61
N LYS A 365 -3.86 -3.94 -7.28
CA LYS A 365 -3.48 -2.61 -6.79
C LYS A 365 -4.36 -2.07 -5.65
N TYR A 366 -5.47 -2.72 -5.32
CA TYR A 366 -6.40 -2.24 -4.30
C TYR A 366 -6.36 -3.06 -3.00
N GLY A 367 -5.27 -3.76 -2.74
CA GLY A 367 -5.15 -4.65 -1.58
C GLY A 367 -5.46 -3.98 -0.24
N SER A 368 -4.91 -2.79 0.00
CA SER A 368 -5.15 -1.98 1.20
C SER A 368 -6.62 -1.60 1.38
N LEU A 369 -7.31 -1.26 0.28
CA LEU A 369 -8.75 -0.96 0.29
C LEU A 369 -9.59 -2.20 0.66
N TYR A 370 -9.21 -3.37 0.17
CA TYR A 370 -9.91 -4.61 0.53
C TYR A 370 -9.69 -4.96 2.01
N GLY A 371 -8.47 -4.77 2.50
CA GLY A 371 -8.16 -4.94 3.92
C GLY A 371 -8.90 -3.96 4.83
N LEU A 372 -9.05 -2.71 4.38
CA LEU A 372 -9.89 -1.72 5.08
C LEU A 372 -11.36 -2.16 5.13
N ALA A 373 -11.88 -2.79 4.05
CA ALA A 373 -13.22 -3.38 4.04
C ALA A 373 -13.39 -4.50 5.08
N LEU A 374 -12.31 -5.18 5.43
CA LEU A 374 -12.30 -6.26 6.41
C LEU A 374 -12.18 -5.79 7.86
N ARG A 375 -11.92 -4.51 8.11
CA ARG A 375 -11.90 -3.94 9.46
C ARG A 375 -13.24 -4.18 10.15
N GLU A 376 -13.18 -4.72 11.35
CA GLU A 376 -14.33 -4.82 12.25
C GLU A 376 -14.60 -3.46 12.89
N GLY A 377 -15.86 -3.12 13.08
CA GLY A 377 -16.28 -1.79 13.52
C GLY A 377 -16.01 -1.51 14.98
#